data_2438018cc6efa2007d7c0722ac7feeda
#
_entry.id   2438018cc6efa2007d7c0722ac7feeda
#
_cell.length_a   1.000
_cell.length_b   1.000
_cell.length_c   1.000
_cell.angle_alpha   90.00
_cell.angle_beta   90.00
_cell.angle_gamma   90.00
#
_symmetry.space_group_name_H-M   'P 1'
#
loop_
_entity.id
_entity.type
_entity.pdbx_description
1 polymer ?
#
loop_
_entity_poly.entity_id
_entity_poly.type
_entity_poly.pdbx_seq_one_letter_code
_entity_poly.pdbx_strand_id
1 'polypeptide(L)'
;AILCKPRTTPFYLHKQLNELQAQILTIQKTISEMDRLTGQLPVCQSLDQLAGMLEETNFHPDASSCFPIESRDARLLAQYLWMAYLDTPVTEYQQFLWQKITQHTMEHAGTDLKTMSRYLQFISPEQIDATNINQYLRNQKIIALTEADYPAFVEELKTSLLAFASDPVQQEKWRLLYQPVIHPTALFCVSVSGWMREFHPAYRRYYENTHTCCRLLKDFMDSPEGAALNATLNKAFNGNCDVRTGYYGELEVAATFHKSIYALLSPEQIREFLGRLG
;
A
#
# COMPACT_ATOMS: atom_id res chain seq x y z
N ALA A 1 -18.48 31.11 5.24
CA ALA A 1 -18.61 29.66 5.53
C ALA A 1 -18.05 29.30 6.91
N ILE A 2 -16.88 29.82 7.29
CA ILE A 2 -16.22 29.52 8.61
C ILE A 2 -17.12 29.96 9.78
N LEU A 3 -17.74 31.14 9.69
CA LEU A 3 -18.59 31.70 10.77
C LEU A 3 -19.89 30.92 10.98
N CYS A 4 -20.35 30.16 9.98
CA CYS A 4 -21.62 29.42 10.06
C CYS A 4 -21.46 27.98 10.59
N LYS A 5 -20.24 27.45 10.63
CA LYS A 5 -19.95 26.07 11.09
C LYS A 5 -18.61 26.01 11.84
N PRO A 6 -18.55 26.40 13.13
CA PRO A 6 -17.30 26.42 13.91
C PRO A 6 -16.56 25.09 13.95
N ARG A 7 -17.28 23.95 13.89
CA ARG A 7 -16.67 22.61 13.88
C ARG A 7 -15.86 22.32 12.62
N THR A 8 -16.05 23.07 11.53
CA THR A 8 -15.30 22.90 10.28
C THR A 8 -14.10 23.86 10.18
N THR A 9 -13.95 24.78 11.13
CA THR A 9 -12.85 25.75 11.15
C THR A 9 -11.45 25.10 11.13
N PRO A 10 -11.15 24.06 11.93
CA PRO A 10 -9.85 23.41 11.86
C PRO A 10 -9.56 22.80 10.48
N PHE A 11 -10.56 22.24 9.81
CA PHE A 11 -10.45 21.74 8.45
C PHE A 11 -10.01 22.84 7.46
N TYR A 12 -10.66 24.00 7.48
CA TYR A 12 -10.32 25.09 6.57
C TYR A 12 -8.95 25.71 6.86
N LEU A 13 -8.55 25.78 8.13
CA LEU A 13 -7.20 26.24 8.50
C LEU A 13 -6.12 25.25 8.06
N HIS A 14 -6.35 23.96 8.25
CA HIS A 14 -5.45 22.92 7.73
C HIS A 14 -5.36 22.96 6.19
N LYS A 15 -6.50 23.16 5.50
CA LYS A 15 -6.51 23.35 4.05
C LYS A 15 -5.56 24.46 3.61
N GLN A 16 -5.71 25.65 4.19
CA GLN A 16 -4.87 26.81 3.84
C GLN A 16 -3.38 26.55 4.11
N LEU A 17 -3.06 25.93 5.24
CA LEU A 17 -1.68 25.52 5.55
C LEU A 17 -1.12 24.60 4.48
N ASN A 18 -1.92 23.63 4.01
CA ASN A 18 -1.50 22.66 3.01
C ASN A 18 -1.31 23.27 1.63
N GLU A 19 -2.22 24.14 1.21
CA GLU A 19 -2.08 24.89 -0.03
C GLU A 19 -0.79 25.71 -0.02
N LEU A 20 -0.50 26.39 1.08
CA LEU A 20 0.72 27.17 1.23
C LEU A 20 1.98 26.29 1.23
N GLN A 21 1.95 25.16 1.94
CA GLN A 21 3.07 24.21 1.95
C GLN A 21 3.30 23.60 0.56
N ALA A 22 2.23 23.22 -0.16
CA ALA A 22 2.33 22.71 -1.52
C ALA A 22 2.91 23.78 -2.48
N GLN A 23 2.50 25.03 -2.34
CA GLN A 23 3.05 26.15 -3.11
C GLN A 23 4.54 26.37 -2.80
N ILE A 24 4.94 26.35 -1.53
CA ILE A 24 6.34 26.48 -1.12
C ILE A 24 7.19 25.36 -1.72
N LEU A 25 6.75 24.10 -1.65
CA LEU A 25 7.47 22.96 -2.22
C LEU A 25 7.60 23.07 -3.74
N THR A 26 6.54 23.49 -4.43
CA THR A 26 6.57 23.73 -5.88
C THR A 26 7.58 24.83 -6.23
N ILE A 27 7.57 25.94 -5.48
CA ILE A 27 8.50 27.03 -5.69
C ILE A 27 9.94 26.58 -5.41
N GLN A 28 10.19 25.85 -4.33
CA GLN A 28 11.52 25.32 -3.99
C GLN A 28 12.03 24.38 -5.07
N LYS A 29 11.18 23.47 -5.59
CA LYS A 29 11.51 22.59 -6.70
C LYS A 29 11.87 23.41 -7.95
N THR A 30 11.06 24.39 -8.30
CA THR A 30 11.31 25.28 -9.45
C THR A 30 12.63 26.03 -9.30
N ILE A 31 12.94 26.56 -8.12
CA ILE A 31 14.21 27.23 -7.84
C ILE A 31 15.38 26.24 -8.01
N SER A 32 15.30 25.05 -7.43
CA SER A 32 16.35 24.03 -7.54
C SER A 32 16.58 23.60 -9.00
N GLU A 33 15.53 23.47 -9.79
CA GLU A 33 15.65 23.16 -11.22
C GLU A 33 16.26 24.33 -12.03
N MET A 34 15.88 25.56 -11.71
CA MET A 34 16.47 26.76 -12.32
C MET A 34 17.95 26.87 -11.96
N ASP A 35 18.33 26.63 -10.71
CA ASP A 35 19.74 26.64 -10.26
C ASP A 35 20.53 25.55 -10.98
N ARG A 36 19.96 24.34 -11.14
CA ARG A 36 20.57 23.23 -11.91
C ARG A 36 20.79 23.64 -13.36
N LEU A 37 19.78 24.16 -14.02
CA LEU A 37 19.86 24.64 -15.41
C LEU A 37 20.90 25.74 -15.54
N THR A 38 20.88 26.73 -14.65
CA THR A 38 21.85 27.85 -14.66
C THR A 38 23.27 27.34 -14.50
N GLY A 39 23.50 26.32 -13.62
CA GLY A 39 24.80 25.71 -13.44
C GLY A 39 25.28 24.90 -14.66
N GLN A 40 24.36 24.37 -15.47
CA GLN A 40 24.67 23.58 -16.66
C GLN A 40 24.78 24.41 -17.95
N LEU A 41 24.16 25.60 -18.02
CA LEU A 41 24.22 26.50 -19.18
C LEU A 41 25.63 26.79 -19.69
N PRO A 42 26.66 27.05 -18.84
CA PRO A 42 28.00 27.32 -19.32
C PRO A 42 28.67 26.15 -20.05
N VAL A 43 28.18 24.91 -19.86
CA VAL A 43 28.69 23.68 -20.46
C VAL A 43 27.90 23.29 -21.71
N CYS A 44 26.78 23.95 -21.99
CA CYS A 44 25.86 23.66 -23.08
C CYS A 44 26.48 24.14 -24.41
N GLN A 45 26.73 23.24 -25.34
CA GLN A 45 27.41 23.54 -26.60
C GLN A 45 26.45 23.63 -27.81
N SER A 46 25.19 23.26 -27.66
CA SER A 46 24.19 23.31 -28.75
C SER A 46 22.76 23.59 -28.24
N LEU A 47 21.93 24.10 -29.16
CA LEU A 47 20.49 24.31 -28.88
C LEU A 47 19.75 22.99 -28.64
N ASP A 48 20.17 21.90 -29.27
CA ASP A 48 19.58 20.58 -29.09
C ASP A 48 19.86 20.02 -27.66
N GLN A 49 21.08 20.26 -27.15
CA GLN A 49 21.38 19.94 -25.76
C GLN A 49 20.54 20.77 -24.77
N LEU A 50 20.34 22.05 -25.06
CA LEU A 50 19.50 22.91 -24.25
C LEU A 50 18.03 22.45 -24.30
N ALA A 51 17.52 22.07 -25.47
CA ALA A 51 16.18 21.54 -25.63
C ALA A 51 15.99 20.22 -24.84
N GLY A 52 16.93 19.29 -24.96
CA GLY A 52 16.91 18.04 -24.18
C GLY A 52 16.92 18.30 -22.67
N MET A 53 17.74 19.23 -22.20
CA MET A 53 17.79 19.60 -20.78
C MET A 53 16.47 20.25 -20.29
N LEU A 54 15.79 21.02 -21.14
CA LEU A 54 14.48 21.61 -20.85
C LEU A 54 13.36 20.56 -20.85
N GLU A 55 13.43 19.58 -21.76
CA GLU A 55 12.49 18.45 -21.80
C GLU A 55 12.64 17.51 -20.61
N GLU A 56 13.87 17.27 -20.14
CA GLU A 56 14.14 16.53 -18.90
C GLU A 56 13.70 17.28 -17.63
N THR A 57 13.56 18.61 -17.74
CA THR A 57 13.09 19.45 -16.64
C THR A 57 11.58 19.47 -16.63
N ASN A 58 10.97 18.52 -15.92
CA ASN A 58 9.52 18.48 -15.73
C ASN A 58 9.05 19.68 -14.89
N PHE A 59 8.73 20.80 -15.56
CA PHE A 59 8.09 21.95 -14.92
C PHE A 59 6.60 21.71 -14.60
N HIS A 60 6.05 20.57 -15.03
CA HIS A 60 4.70 20.21 -14.63
C HIS A 60 4.72 19.69 -13.20
N PRO A 61 3.89 20.25 -12.30
CA PRO A 61 3.67 19.61 -11.02
C PRO A 61 3.09 18.22 -11.33
N ASP A 62 3.91 17.19 -11.08
CA ASP A 62 3.41 15.82 -11.08
C ASP A 62 2.11 15.77 -10.29
N ALA A 63 1.07 15.15 -10.83
CA ALA A 63 -0.15 14.88 -10.07
C ALA A 63 0.16 14.10 -8.77
N SER A 64 1.29 13.38 -8.73
CA SER A 64 1.88 12.81 -7.51
C SER A 64 2.34 13.86 -6.49
N SER A 65 2.54 15.13 -6.89
CA SER A 65 2.92 16.22 -5.98
C SER A 65 1.78 16.74 -5.11
N CYS A 66 0.54 16.31 -5.36
CA CYS A 66 -0.58 16.64 -4.47
C CYS A 66 -0.40 16.05 -3.04
N PHE A 67 0.55 15.13 -2.85
CA PHE A 67 0.78 14.42 -1.60
C PHE A 67 2.26 14.35 -1.26
N PRO A 68 2.91 15.45 -0.90
CA PRO A 68 4.34 15.45 -0.61
C PRO A 68 4.62 14.61 0.64
N ILE A 69 5.44 13.57 0.47
CA ILE A 69 5.98 12.77 1.56
C ILE A 69 7.50 12.98 1.54
N GLU A 70 8.03 13.67 2.54
CA GLU A 70 9.45 14.02 2.61
C GLU A 70 10.36 12.80 2.86
N SER A 71 9.89 11.85 3.70
CA SER A 71 10.65 10.64 4.00
C SER A 71 10.62 9.66 2.82
N ARG A 72 11.81 9.25 2.32
CA ARG A 72 11.95 8.22 1.29
C ARG A 72 11.24 6.93 1.68
N ASP A 73 11.37 6.52 2.93
CA ASP A 73 10.81 5.27 3.44
C ASP A 73 9.28 5.31 3.48
N ALA A 74 8.73 6.41 3.99
CA ALA A 74 7.29 6.62 4.00
C ALA A 74 6.71 6.74 2.58
N ARG A 75 7.49 7.29 1.63
CA ARG A 75 7.08 7.37 0.21
C ARG A 75 6.99 5.99 -0.41
N LEU A 76 7.99 5.13 -0.22
CA LEU A 76 7.97 3.74 -0.70
C LEU A 76 6.80 2.96 -0.12
N LEU A 77 6.56 3.11 1.19
CA LEU A 77 5.43 2.49 1.87
C LEU A 77 4.10 2.99 1.32
N ALA A 78 3.93 4.30 1.16
CA ALA A 78 2.71 4.89 0.63
C ALA A 78 2.45 4.46 -0.83
N GLN A 79 3.49 4.43 -1.66
CA GLN A 79 3.40 3.91 -3.02
C GLN A 79 2.95 2.45 -3.03
N TYR A 80 3.57 1.61 -2.24
CA TYR A 80 3.22 0.20 -2.17
C TYR A 80 1.78 -0.04 -1.66
N LEU A 81 1.40 0.65 -0.59
CA LEU A 81 0.10 0.43 0.07
C LEU A 81 -1.07 1.09 -0.66
N TRP A 82 -0.87 2.29 -1.23
CA TRP A 82 -1.96 3.17 -1.63
C TRP A 82 -1.97 3.58 -3.11
N MET A 83 -0.96 3.20 -3.91
CA MET A 83 -0.86 3.63 -5.31
C MET A 83 -2.14 3.36 -6.12
N ALA A 84 -2.82 2.24 -5.86
CA ALA A 84 -4.06 1.88 -6.54
C ALA A 84 -5.23 2.86 -6.31
N TYR A 85 -5.09 3.81 -5.39
CA TYR A 85 -6.14 4.71 -4.94
C TYR A 85 -5.75 6.20 -5.04
N LEU A 86 -4.63 6.53 -5.69
CA LEU A 86 -4.10 7.90 -5.77
C LEU A 86 -4.47 8.65 -7.05
N ASP A 87 -5.17 8.01 -7.98
CA ASP A 87 -5.56 8.55 -9.29
C ASP A 87 -6.87 9.37 -9.28
N THR A 88 -7.49 9.55 -8.12
CA THR A 88 -8.78 10.23 -7.98
C THR A 88 -8.60 11.74 -7.82
N PRO A 89 -9.46 12.58 -8.44
CA PRO A 89 -9.49 14.01 -8.19
C PRO A 89 -9.66 14.29 -6.69
N VAL A 90 -8.77 15.08 -6.13
CA VAL A 90 -8.68 15.27 -4.69
C VAL A 90 -9.48 16.48 -4.24
N THR A 91 -10.52 16.24 -3.43
CA THR A 91 -11.26 17.29 -2.74
C THR A 91 -10.46 17.79 -1.52
N GLU A 92 -10.84 18.95 -0.99
CA GLU A 92 -10.26 19.51 0.25
C GLU A 92 -10.30 18.53 1.44
N TYR A 93 -11.42 17.83 1.56
CA TYR A 93 -11.59 16.84 2.63
C TYR A 93 -10.69 15.61 2.42
N GLN A 94 -10.55 15.16 1.18
CA GLN A 94 -9.65 14.06 0.84
C GLN A 94 -8.18 14.46 1.09
N GLN A 95 -7.78 15.71 0.80
CA GLN A 95 -6.44 16.21 1.14
C GLN A 95 -6.18 16.16 2.65
N PHE A 96 -7.16 16.58 3.46
CA PHE A 96 -7.06 16.49 4.91
C PHE A 96 -6.92 15.05 5.41
N LEU A 97 -7.71 14.12 4.87
CA LEU A 97 -7.61 12.69 5.23
C LEU A 97 -6.26 12.12 4.80
N TRP A 98 -5.82 12.44 3.58
CA TRP A 98 -4.52 11.98 3.09
C TRP A 98 -3.36 12.45 3.97
N GLN A 99 -3.40 13.67 4.45
CA GLN A 99 -2.38 14.15 5.39
C GLN A 99 -2.36 13.34 6.68
N LYS A 100 -3.52 13.01 7.24
CA LYS A 100 -3.58 12.14 8.42
C LYS A 100 -2.97 10.77 8.12
N ILE A 101 -3.28 10.19 6.97
CA ILE A 101 -2.75 8.89 6.55
C ILE A 101 -1.22 8.97 6.37
N THR A 102 -0.71 10.01 5.71
CA THR A 102 0.73 10.18 5.46
C THR A 102 1.49 10.48 6.75
N GLN A 103 0.95 11.33 7.60
CA GLN A 103 1.55 11.61 8.91
C GLN A 103 1.64 10.33 9.74
N HIS A 104 0.56 9.55 9.83
CA HIS A 104 0.55 8.28 10.52
C HIS A 104 1.54 7.28 9.91
N THR A 105 1.65 7.25 8.57
CA THR A 105 2.63 6.42 7.86
C THR A 105 4.07 6.82 8.22
N MET A 106 4.36 8.12 8.29
CA MET A 106 5.68 8.62 8.68
C MET A 106 6.04 8.27 10.12
N GLU A 107 5.10 8.40 11.04
CA GLU A 107 5.28 8.05 12.46
C GLU A 107 5.61 6.56 12.63
N HIS A 108 5.00 5.68 11.83
CA HIS A 108 5.20 4.23 11.90
C HIS A 108 6.34 3.69 11.01
N ALA A 109 6.77 4.45 10.00
CA ALA A 109 7.83 4.03 9.09
C ALA A 109 9.18 3.75 9.80
N GLY A 110 9.46 4.46 10.88
CA GLY A 110 10.65 4.27 11.73
C GLY A 110 10.50 3.23 12.83
N THR A 111 9.30 2.75 13.10
CA THR A 111 8.95 1.82 14.20
C THR A 111 8.34 0.54 13.66
N ASP A 112 7.02 0.41 13.68
CA ASP A 112 6.29 -0.81 13.35
C ASP A 112 6.45 -1.25 11.89
N LEU A 113 6.57 -0.28 10.97
CA LEU A 113 6.77 -0.54 9.54
C LEU A 113 8.25 -0.50 9.10
N LYS A 114 9.19 -0.31 10.03
CA LYS A 114 10.61 -0.21 9.71
C LYS A 114 11.13 -1.42 8.93
N THR A 115 10.72 -2.61 9.35
CA THR A 115 11.14 -3.84 8.67
C THR A 115 10.52 -3.95 7.28
N MET A 116 9.24 -3.58 7.12
CA MET A 116 8.60 -3.53 5.81
C MET A 116 9.28 -2.52 4.87
N SER A 117 9.60 -1.33 5.36
CA SER A 117 10.31 -0.32 4.59
C SER A 117 11.67 -0.82 4.10
N ARG A 118 12.46 -1.47 4.97
CA ARG A 118 13.73 -2.09 4.60
C ARG A 118 13.57 -3.27 3.64
N TYR A 119 12.47 -4.04 3.79
CA TYR A 119 12.14 -5.13 2.87
C TYR A 119 11.89 -4.61 1.46
N LEU A 120 11.14 -3.51 1.32
CA LEU A 120 10.92 -2.83 0.03
C LEU A 120 12.22 -2.32 -0.60
N GLN A 121 13.16 -1.83 0.21
CA GLN A 121 14.48 -1.39 -0.29
C GLN A 121 15.38 -2.55 -0.74
N PHE A 122 15.16 -3.75 -0.21
CA PHE A 122 15.91 -4.96 -0.56
C PHE A 122 15.46 -5.57 -1.90
N ILE A 123 14.26 -5.23 -2.36
CA ILE A 123 13.66 -5.70 -3.62
C ILE A 123 13.96 -4.68 -4.73
N SER A 124 14.17 -5.16 -5.96
CA SER A 124 14.41 -4.25 -7.08
C SER A 124 13.17 -3.42 -7.44
N PRO A 125 13.33 -2.18 -7.90
CA PRO A 125 12.21 -1.34 -8.32
C PRO A 125 11.31 -2.01 -9.36
N GLU A 126 11.88 -2.73 -10.33
CA GLU A 126 11.16 -3.42 -11.40
C GLU A 126 10.25 -4.54 -10.84
N GLN A 127 10.72 -5.24 -9.81
CA GLN A 127 9.92 -6.26 -9.12
C GLN A 127 8.79 -5.64 -8.30
N ILE A 128 9.03 -4.50 -7.66
CA ILE A 128 7.99 -3.74 -6.95
C ILE A 128 6.92 -3.28 -7.94
N ASP A 129 7.30 -2.70 -9.07
CA ASP A 129 6.36 -2.21 -10.09
C ASP A 129 5.51 -3.34 -10.67
N ALA A 130 6.13 -4.48 -11.01
CA ALA A 130 5.40 -5.65 -11.50
C ALA A 130 4.38 -6.16 -10.47
N THR A 131 4.75 -6.15 -9.19
CA THR A 131 3.85 -6.57 -8.10
C THR A 131 2.72 -5.55 -7.91
N ASN A 132 3.01 -4.27 -7.96
CA ASN A 132 2.01 -3.20 -7.86
C ASN A 132 0.98 -3.28 -8.99
N ILE A 133 1.39 -3.58 -10.22
CA ILE A 133 0.47 -3.79 -11.35
C ILE A 133 -0.46 -4.97 -11.06
N ASN A 134 0.07 -6.11 -10.61
CA ASN A 134 -0.73 -7.28 -10.27
C ASN A 134 -1.72 -6.99 -9.14
N GLN A 135 -1.28 -6.28 -8.12
CA GLN A 135 -2.12 -5.84 -7.00
C GLN A 135 -3.23 -4.89 -7.46
N TYR A 136 -2.89 -3.93 -8.33
CA TYR A 136 -3.88 -3.02 -8.92
C TYR A 136 -4.96 -3.78 -9.67
N LEU A 137 -4.60 -4.66 -10.60
CA LEU A 137 -5.56 -5.45 -11.39
C LEU A 137 -6.47 -6.30 -10.49
N ARG A 138 -5.90 -6.87 -9.43
CA ARG A 138 -6.67 -7.64 -8.46
C ARG A 138 -7.63 -6.76 -7.66
N ASN A 139 -7.17 -5.60 -7.20
CA ASN A 139 -8.02 -4.66 -6.49
C ASN A 139 -9.21 -4.22 -7.35
N GLN A 140 -8.99 -3.97 -8.65
CA GLN A 140 -10.06 -3.65 -9.59
C GLN A 140 -11.08 -4.80 -9.71
N LYS A 141 -10.61 -6.06 -9.75
CA LYS A 141 -11.51 -7.24 -9.74
C LYS A 141 -12.36 -7.26 -8.47
N ILE A 142 -11.76 -7.05 -7.30
CA ILE A 142 -12.49 -7.06 -6.02
C ILE A 142 -13.46 -5.88 -5.93
N ILE A 143 -13.08 -4.68 -6.36
CA ILE A 143 -13.94 -3.49 -6.37
C ILE A 143 -15.19 -3.71 -7.23
N ALA A 144 -15.05 -4.45 -8.33
CA ALA A 144 -16.15 -4.73 -9.25
C ALA A 144 -17.10 -5.84 -8.79
N LEU A 145 -16.79 -6.61 -7.74
CA LEU A 145 -17.65 -7.69 -7.24
C LEU A 145 -19.02 -7.15 -6.82
N THR A 146 -20.03 -7.91 -7.19
CA THR A 146 -21.43 -7.76 -6.73
C THR A 146 -21.80 -8.92 -5.80
N GLU A 147 -22.94 -8.85 -5.14
CA GLU A 147 -23.42 -9.94 -4.27
C GLU A 147 -23.52 -11.29 -5.01
N ALA A 148 -23.85 -11.27 -6.31
CA ALA A 148 -23.94 -12.48 -7.13
C ALA A 148 -22.55 -13.14 -7.37
N ASP A 149 -21.47 -12.36 -7.28
CA ASP A 149 -20.11 -12.84 -7.54
C ASP A 149 -19.42 -13.41 -6.28
N TYR A 150 -19.92 -13.10 -5.09
CA TYR A 150 -19.28 -13.51 -3.83
C TYR A 150 -19.06 -15.04 -3.72
N PRO A 151 -20.04 -15.91 -4.03
CA PRO A 151 -19.82 -17.35 -3.92
C PRO A 151 -18.66 -17.85 -4.78
N ALA A 152 -18.59 -17.39 -6.04
CA ALA A 152 -17.50 -17.77 -6.95
C ALA A 152 -16.14 -17.26 -6.48
N PHE A 153 -16.10 -16.04 -5.96
CA PHE A 153 -14.86 -15.46 -5.42
C PHE A 153 -14.41 -16.15 -4.14
N VAL A 154 -15.32 -16.58 -3.27
CA VAL A 154 -15.01 -17.38 -2.08
C VAL A 154 -14.41 -18.74 -2.47
N GLU A 155 -14.93 -19.40 -3.51
CA GLU A 155 -14.33 -20.64 -4.02
C GLU A 155 -12.91 -20.41 -4.59
N GLU A 156 -12.67 -19.28 -5.25
CA GLU A 156 -11.34 -18.88 -5.70
C GLU A 156 -10.38 -18.70 -4.50
N LEU A 157 -10.84 -18.05 -3.42
CA LEU A 157 -10.06 -17.89 -2.19
C LEU A 157 -9.73 -19.25 -1.55
N LYS A 158 -10.71 -20.16 -1.44
CA LYS A 158 -10.51 -21.52 -0.92
C LYS A 158 -9.43 -22.26 -1.71
N THR A 159 -9.55 -22.24 -3.04
CA THR A 159 -8.58 -22.88 -3.95
C THR A 159 -7.18 -22.31 -3.75
N SER A 160 -7.06 -21.00 -3.66
CA SER A 160 -5.78 -20.31 -3.48
C SER A 160 -5.16 -20.62 -2.11
N LEU A 161 -5.96 -20.69 -1.05
CA LEU A 161 -5.50 -21.06 0.29
C LEU A 161 -5.06 -22.52 0.38
N LEU A 162 -5.76 -23.44 -0.31
CA LEU A 162 -5.33 -24.84 -0.42
C LEU A 162 -4.00 -24.96 -1.18
N ALA A 163 -3.82 -24.19 -2.25
CA ALA A 163 -2.55 -24.12 -2.97
C ALA A 163 -1.42 -23.62 -2.07
N PHE A 164 -1.65 -22.54 -1.30
CA PHE A 164 -0.71 -22.05 -0.29
C PHE A 164 -0.40 -23.14 0.76
N ALA A 165 -1.42 -23.80 1.29
CA ALA A 165 -1.26 -24.86 2.30
C ALA A 165 -0.58 -26.13 1.78
N SER A 166 -0.48 -26.30 0.46
CA SER A 166 0.20 -27.42 -0.20
C SER A 166 1.63 -27.09 -0.62
N ASP A 167 2.08 -25.84 -0.47
CA ASP A 167 3.41 -25.38 -0.87
C ASP A 167 4.31 -25.13 0.35
N PRO A 168 5.24 -26.03 0.69
CA PRO A 168 6.14 -25.89 1.84
C PRO A 168 7.03 -24.65 1.73
N VAL A 169 7.40 -24.21 0.51
CA VAL A 169 8.26 -23.04 0.30
C VAL A 169 7.48 -21.75 0.65
N GLN A 170 6.22 -21.65 0.21
CA GLN A 170 5.39 -20.52 0.56
C GLN A 170 5.08 -20.45 2.07
N GLN A 171 4.83 -21.60 2.70
CA GLN A 171 4.65 -21.68 4.15
C GLN A 171 5.90 -21.24 4.92
N GLU A 172 7.09 -21.62 4.43
CA GLU A 172 8.34 -21.21 5.06
C GLU A 172 8.57 -19.70 4.93
N LYS A 173 8.35 -19.12 3.74
CA LYS A 173 8.41 -17.66 3.53
C LYS A 173 7.42 -16.93 4.44
N TRP A 174 6.19 -17.44 4.56
CA TRP A 174 5.19 -16.91 5.46
C TRP A 174 5.69 -16.89 6.90
N ARG A 175 6.20 -18.02 7.41
CA ARG A 175 6.71 -18.11 8.79
C ARG A 175 7.85 -17.12 9.08
N LEU A 176 8.76 -16.94 8.11
CA LEU A 176 9.87 -16.01 8.23
C LEU A 176 9.41 -14.55 8.23
N LEU A 177 8.43 -14.20 7.41
CA LEU A 177 7.99 -12.82 7.21
C LEU A 177 6.80 -12.41 8.08
N TYR A 178 6.06 -13.35 8.66
CA TYR A 178 4.81 -13.03 9.36
C TYR A 178 5.01 -12.00 10.47
N GLN A 179 5.79 -12.33 11.48
CA GLN A 179 6.00 -11.45 12.64
C GLN A 179 6.74 -10.14 12.29
N PRO A 180 7.83 -10.17 11.50
CA PRO A 180 8.59 -8.95 11.27
C PRO A 180 8.02 -8.03 10.19
N VAL A 181 7.15 -8.53 9.28
CA VAL A 181 6.71 -7.78 8.11
C VAL A 181 5.20 -7.83 7.91
N ILE A 182 4.60 -9.03 7.77
CA ILE A 182 3.21 -9.19 7.34
C ILE A 182 2.25 -8.67 8.42
N HIS A 183 2.38 -9.17 9.63
CA HIS A 183 1.48 -8.83 10.73
C HIS A 183 1.51 -7.35 11.11
N PRO A 184 2.67 -6.70 11.30
CA PRO A 184 2.72 -5.26 11.55
C PRO A 184 2.11 -4.43 10.40
N THR A 185 2.35 -4.83 9.15
CA THR A 185 1.76 -4.16 7.99
C THR A 185 0.24 -4.30 7.96
N ALA A 186 -0.30 -5.49 8.27
CA ALA A 186 -1.74 -5.71 8.37
C ALA A 186 -2.38 -4.88 9.49
N LEU A 187 -1.76 -4.81 10.66
CA LEU A 187 -2.22 -3.97 11.77
C LEU A 187 -2.24 -2.49 11.39
N PHE A 188 -1.20 -2.01 10.74
CA PHE A 188 -1.14 -0.65 10.22
C PHE A 188 -2.26 -0.37 9.21
N CYS A 189 -2.51 -1.27 8.24
CA CYS A 189 -3.60 -1.12 7.29
C CYS A 189 -4.97 -1.05 7.98
N VAL A 190 -5.17 -1.82 9.05
CA VAL A 190 -6.39 -1.74 9.86
C VAL A 190 -6.52 -0.39 10.56
N SER A 191 -5.44 0.14 11.13
CA SER A 191 -5.45 1.43 11.86
C SER A 191 -5.86 2.61 10.98
N VAL A 192 -5.47 2.61 9.70
CA VAL A 192 -5.81 3.67 8.73
C VAL A 192 -7.06 3.39 7.90
N SER A 193 -7.64 2.18 7.99
CA SER A 193 -8.75 1.74 7.14
C SER A 193 -9.98 2.65 7.20
N GLY A 194 -10.26 3.23 8.38
CA GLY A 194 -11.34 4.21 8.56
C GLY A 194 -11.14 5.44 7.67
N TRP A 195 -9.97 6.05 7.74
CA TRP A 195 -9.63 7.23 6.92
C TRP A 195 -9.57 6.90 5.44
N MET A 196 -9.02 5.73 5.06
CA MET A 196 -8.95 5.29 3.66
C MET A 196 -10.33 5.04 3.05
N ARG A 197 -11.30 4.50 3.80
CA ARG A 197 -12.68 4.33 3.34
C ARG A 197 -13.40 5.66 3.11
N GLU A 198 -13.08 6.68 3.90
CA GLU A 198 -13.61 8.03 3.69
C GLU A 198 -12.87 8.76 2.58
N PHE A 199 -11.55 8.52 2.46
CA PHE A 199 -10.71 9.13 1.45
C PHE A 199 -11.08 8.71 0.03
N HIS A 200 -11.28 7.39 -0.21
CA HIS A 200 -11.43 6.89 -1.56
C HIS A 200 -12.61 5.90 -1.71
N PRO A 201 -13.62 6.20 -2.57
CA PRO A 201 -14.79 5.33 -2.74
C PRO A 201 -14.45 3.92 -3.23
N ALA A 202 -13.43 3.76 -4.10
CA ALA A 202 -13.01 2.45 -4.56
C ALA A 202 -12.32 1.64 -3.44
N TYR A 203 -11.56 2.29 -2.53
CA TYR A 203 -11.02 1.61 -1.36
C TYR A 203 -12.15 1.14 -0.42
N ARG A 204 -13.21 1.96 -0.24
CA ARG A 204 -14.39 1.54 0.53
C ARG A 204 -15.00 0.27 -0.03
N ARG A 205 -15.24 0.22 -1.35
CA ARG A 205 -15.78 -0.99 -2.01
C ARG A 205 -14.83 -2.18 -1.90
N TYR A 206 -13.54 -1.96 -2.14
CA TYR A 206 -12.51 -3.00 -1.96
C TYR A 206 -12.57 -3.59 -0.55
N TYR A 207 -12.58 -2.73 0.47
CA TYR A 207 -12.62 -3.12 1.87
C TYR A 207 -13.91 -3.91 2.20
N GLU A 208 -15.08 -3.38 1.82
CA GLU A 208 -16.39 -4.00 2.07
C GLU A 208 -16.49 -5.37 1.39
N ASN A 209 -16.10 -5.47 0.12
CA ASN A 209 -16.14 -6.72 -0.64
C ASN A 209 -15.15 -7.75 -0.07
N THR A 210 -13.91 -7.35 0.23
CA THR A 210 -12.92 -8.24 0.87
C THR A 210 -13.43 -8.74 2.21
N HIS A 211 -13.93 -7.84 3.05
CA HIS A 211 -14.45 -8.19 4.37
C HIS A 211 -15.65 -9.16 4.26
N THR A 212 -16.57 -8.91 3.33
CA THR A 212 -17.72 -9.80 3.10
C THR A 212 -17.28 -11.19 2.64
N CYS A 213 -16.38 -11.27 1.65
CA CYS A 213 -15.91 -12.56 1.15
C CYS A 213 -15.11 -13.34 2.20
N CYS A 214 -14.24 -12.66 2.97
CA CYS A 214 -13.49 -13.31 4.04
C CYS A 214 -14.41 -13.78 5.19
N ARG A 215 -15.47 -13.03 5.49
CA ARG A 215 -16.48 -13.48 6.46
C ARG A 215 -17.22 -14.72 5.98
N LEU A 216 -17.68 -14.76 4.73
CA LEU A 216 -18.32 -15.94 4.14
C LEU A 216 -17.37 -17.15 4.14
N LEU A 217 -16.08 -16.95 3.84
CA LEU A 217 -15.06 -17.99 3.91
C LEU A 217 -14.89 -18.49 5.36
N LYS A 218 -14.84 -17.59 6.33
CA LYS A 218 -14.77 -17.96 7.76
C LYS A 218 -16.00 -18.73 8.20
N ASP A 219 -17.19 -18.27 7.87
CA ASP A 219 -18.44 -18.95 8.18
C ASP A 219 -18.46 -20.39 7.59
N PHE A 220 -17.92 -20.55 6.37
CA PHE A 220 -17.72 -21.89 5.80
C PHE A 220 -16.70 -22.72 6.59
N MET A 221 -15.55 -22.18 6.96
CA MET A 221 -14.52 -22.90 7.73
C MET A 221 -15.00 -23.33 9.13
N ASP A 222 -15.96 -22.61 9.70
CA ASP A 222 -16.58 -22.94 10.98
C ASP A 222 -17.72 -24.01 10.83
N SER A 223 -18.11 -24.34 9.59
CA SER A 223 -19.08 -25.39 9.30
C SER A 223 -18.42 -26.79 9.32
N PRO A 224 -19.21 -27.89 9.47
CA PRO A 224 -18.70 -29.24 9.35
C PRO A 224 -17.98 -29.51 8.03
N GLU A 225 -18.50 -28.97 6.92
CA GLU A 225 -17.94 -29.12 5.57
C GLU A 225 -16.59 -28.42 5.42
N GLY A 226 -16.41 -27.29 6.14
CA GLY A 226 -15.18 -26.50 6.11
C GLY A 226 -14.11 -26.95 7.09
N ALA A 227 -14.40 -27.86 8.02
CA ALA A 227 -13.50 -28.27 9.09
C ALA A 227 -12.14 -28.80 8.59
N ALA A 228 -12.13 -29.52 7.47
CA ALA A 228 -10.90 -30.02 6.86
C ALA A 228 -10.01 -28.89 6.32
N LEU A 229 -10.59 -27.89 5.65
CA LEU A 229 -9.88 -26.70 5.20
C LEU A 229 -9.30 -25.92 6.37
N ASN A 230 -10.10 -25.69 7.40
CA ASN A 230 -9.66 -24.98 8.61
C ASN A 230 -8.47 -25.69 9.29
N ALA A 231 -8.54 -27.02 9.46
CA ALA A 231 -7.43 -27.80 10.03
C ALA A 231 -6.16 -27.73 9.17
N THR A 232 -6.32 -27.79 7.83
CA THR A 232 -5.20 -27.71 6.88
C THR A 232 -4.52 -26.34 6.96
N LEU A 233 -5.29 -25.25 6.99
CA LEU A 233 -4.76 -23.90 7.10
C LEU A 233 -4.09 -23.64 8.45
N ASN A 234 -4.70 -24.04 9.56
CA ASN A 234 -4.10 -23.93 10.89
C ASN A 234 -2.74 -24.64 10.97
N LYS A 235 -2.63 -25.82 10.36
CA LYS A 235 -1.34 -26.51 10.25
C LYS A 235 -0.33 -25.76 9.37
N ALA A 236 -0.77 -25.24 8.22
CA ALA A 236 0.10 -24.49 7.30
C ALA A 236 0.66 -23.20 7.92
N PHE A 237 -0.18 -22.47 8.64
CA PHE A 237 0.22 -21.24 9.33
C PHE A 237 1.04 -21.49 10.60
N ASN A 238 0.95 -22.66 11.19
CA ASN A 238 1.71 -23.06 12.40
C ASN A 238 1.63 -22.02 13.54
N GLY A 239 0.43 -21.50 13.82
CA GLY A 239 0.18 -20.48 14.85
C GLY A 239 0.53 -19.04 14.44
N ASN A 240 1.04 -18.83 13.24
CA ASN A 240 1.39 -17.50 12.73
C ASN A 240 0.22 -16.81 11.97
N CYS A 241 -0.97 -17.25 12.11
CA CYS A 241 -2.21 -16.61 11.71
C CYS A 241 -3.35 -17.36 12.39
N ASP A 242 -4.15 -16.69 13.17
CA ASP A 242 -5.39 -17.28 13.65
C ASP A 242 -6.47 -17.05 12.58
N VAL A 243 -6.75 -18.08 11.83
CA VAL A 243 -7.76 -18.05 10.75
C VAL A 243 -9.15 -17.65 11.29
N ARG A 244 -9.41 -17.88 12.57
CA ARG A 244 -10.69 -17.57 13.22
C ARG A 244 -10.77 -16.13 13.71
N THR A 245 -9.66 -15.61 14.24
CA THR A 245 -9.59 -14.28 14.88
C THR A 245 -8.67 -13.33 14.13
N GLY A 246 -7.90 -13.84 13.15
CA GLY A 246 -6.98 -13.07 12.34
C GLY A 246 -7.68 -11.95 11.57
N TYR A 247 -6.92 -10.91 11.28
CA TYR A 247 -7.44 -9.82 10.44
C TYR A 247 -7.78 -10.36 9.05
N TYR A 248 -8.93 -9.99 8.52
CA TYR A 248 -9.35 -10.42 7.19
C TYR A 248 -8.31 -10.13 6.10
N GLY A 249 -7.50 -9.06 6.27
CA GLY A 249 -6.39 -8.75 5.38
C GLY A 249 -5.29 -9.79 5.37
N GLU A 250 -4.98 -10.47 6.49
CA GLU A 250 -3.98 -11.54 6.52
C GLU A 250 -4.43 -12.77 5.73
N LEU A 251 -5.70 -13.12 5.82
CA LEU A 251 -6.28 -14.23 5.06
C LEU A 251 -6.25 -13.94 3.55
N GLU A 252 -6.52 -12.70 3.17
CA GLU A 252 -6.39 -12.22 1.79
C GLU A 252 -4.94 -12.28 1.30
N VAL A 253 -3.99 -11.83 2.11
CA VAL A 253 -2.55 -11.90 1.80
C VAL A 253 -2.12 -13.35 1.62
N ALA A 254 -2.56 -14.27 2.46
CA ALA A 254 -2.25 -15.70 2.34
C ALA A 254 -2.80 -16.29 1.03
N ALA A 255 -4.06 -15.98 0.70
CA ALA A 255 -4.68 -16.44 -0.55
C ALA A 255 -3.96 -15.95 -1.80
N THR A 256 -3.25 -14.82 -1.72
CA THR A 256 -2.53 -14.21 -2.85
C THR A 256 -1.03 -14.22 -2.69
N PHE A 257 -0.53 -14.91 -1.70
CA PHE A 257 0.86 -14.87 -1.29
C PHE A 257 1.83 -15.09 -2.46
N HIS A 258 1.57 -16.05 -3.32
CA HIS A 258 2.40 -16.39 -4.50
C HIS A 258 2.52 -15.25 -5.54
N LYS A 259 1.62 -14.25 -5.51
CA LYS A 259 1.63 -13.07 -6.39
C LYS A 259 1.99 -11.78 -5.64
N SER A 260 2.20 -11.88 -4.34
CA SER A 260 2.53 -10.74 -3.50
C SER A 260 4.03 -10.45 -3.48
N ILE A 261 4.37 -9.28 -3.00
CA ILE A 261 5.77 -8.89 -2.78
C ILE A 261 6.50 -9.85 -1.83
N TYR A 262 5.78 -10.50 -0.92
CA TYR A 262 6.33 -11.43 0.06
C TYR A 262 6.85 -12.74 -0.54
N ALA A 263 6.42 -13.09 -1.75
CA ALA A 263 6.85 -14.30 -2.46
C ALA A 263 8.11 -14.10 -3.33
N LEU A 264 8.55 -12.85 -3.52
CA LEU A 264 9.64 -12.54 -4.48
C LEU A 264 10.99 -13.09 -4.06
N LEU A 265 11.30 -13.07 -2.78
CA LEU A 265 12.58 -13.57 -2.25
C LEU A 265 12.50 -15.07 -1.95
N SER A 266 13.63 -15.78 -2.10
CA SER A 266 13.74 -17.16 -1.60
C SER A 266 13.81 -17.19 -0.06
N PRO A 267 13.55 -18.33 0.59
CA PRO A 267 13.71 -18.43 2.04
C PRO A 267 15.12 -18.05 2.53
N GLU A 268 16.17 -18.37 1.74
CA GLU A 268 17.55 -18.02 2.04
C GLU A 268 17.77 -16.51 2.00
N GLN A 269 17.26 -15.84 0.95
CA GLN A 269 17.33 -14.39 0.82
C GLN A 269 16.55 -13.67 1.94
N ILE A 270 15.41 -14.24 2.36
CA ILE A 270 14.65 -13.69 3.49
C ILE A 270 15.47 -13.82 4.79
N ARG A 271 16.11 -14.97 5.04
CA ARG A 271 16.99 -15.13 6.23
C ARG A 271 18.19 -14.18 6.19
N GLU A 272 18.80 -14.00 5.02
CA GLU A 272 19.87 -13.02 4.82
C GLU A 272 19.39 -11.60 5.13
N PHE A 273 18.23 -11.22 4.59
CA PHE A 273 17.61 -9.92 4.87
C PHE A 273 17.39 -9.72 6.37
N LEU A 274 16.75 -10.69 7.04
CA LEU A 274 16.47 -10.62 8.47
C LEU A 274 17.76 -10.58 9.31
N GLY A 275 18.79 -11.30 8.91
CA GLY A 275 20.11 -11.27 9.58
C GLY A 275 20.82 -9.92 9.50
N ARG A 276 20.51 -9.10 8.50
CA ARG A 276 21.03 -7.73 8.36
C ARG A 276 20.29 -6.69 9.23
N LEU A 277 19.17 -7.08 9.84
CA LEU A 277 18.36 -6.19 10.69
C LEU A 277 18.82 -6.19 12.15
N GLY A 278 19.45 -7.26 12.60
CA GLY A 278 20.04 -7.38 13.95
C GLY A 278 21.44 -6.88 13.94
#